data_1d33e3b0e36e84e2e0e499d0e7681dec
#
_entry.id   1d33e3b0e36e84e2e0e499d0e7681dec
#
_cell.length_a   1.000
_cell.length_b   1.000
_cell.length_c   1.000
_cell.angle_alpha   90.00
_cell.angle_beta   90.00
_cell.angle_gamma   90.00
#
_symmetry.space_group_name_H-M   'P 1'
#
loop_
_entity.id
_entity.type
_entity.pdbx_description
1 polymer ?
#
loop_
_entity_poly.entity_id
_entity_poly.type
_entity_poly.pdbx_seq_one_letter_code
_entity_poly.pdbx_strand_id
1 'polypeptide(L)'
;MDLAKIYIEEDLFPREITNWIERPYGFLFYNDENKDSYDSNHAIIFRDRVTDLAQVLEDIVQFYCEKGICPSIYQSITDDGYFEQIGDELTRHGFDFWTETQNYMVLLGENKIQPNPSITVKKVTRWDDAFATHIFEAAGEPWEIDVAKKALDKANTLFFVAYDNSVPVGMTHCHVADGVCRVDYLLVATDCRNKGVGRALIHYFVEYCVQNNIENCYLWPDGETVAKIYQEAGFRVVATKQAGRAVYRTH
;
A
#
# COMPACT_ATOMS: atom_id res chain seq x y z
N MET A 1 13.57 -15.31 3.30
CA MET A 1 13.22 -13.99 2.75
C MET A 1 13.46 -14.00 1.25
N ASP A 2 12.45 -13.61 0.48
CA ASP A 2 12.50 -13.58 -0.99
C ASP A 2 12.14 -12.16 -1.48
N LEU A 3 13.16 -11.32 -1.67
CA LEU A 3 12.98 -9.92 -2.09
C LEU A 3 12.38 -9.80 -3.50
N ALA A 4 12.66 -10.74 -4.39
CA ALA A 4 12.09 -10.69 -5.75
C ALA A 4 10.57 -10.84 -5.71
N LYS A 5 10.05 -11.76 -4.87
CA LYS A 5 8.62 -11.90 -4.66
C LYS A 5 7.99 -10.66 -4.03
N ILE A 6 8.66 -10.05 -3.04
CA ILE A 6 8.19 -8.81 -2.41
C ILE A 6 8.04 -7.71 -3.45
N TYR A 7 9.01 -7.54 -4.34
CA TYR A 7 8.97 -6.50 -5.36
C TYR A 7 7.88 -6.75 -6.42
N ILE A 8 7.72 -8.00 -6.84
CA ILE A 8 6.63 -8.38 -7.76
C ILE A 8 5.27 -8.13 -7.11
N GLU A 9 5.10 -8.50 -5.84
CA GLU A 9 3.85 -8.29 -5.12
C GLU A 9 3.54 -6.80 -4.97
N GLU A 10 4.54 -5.96 -4.65
CA GLU A 10 4.35 -4.51 -4.52
C GLU A 10 3.92 -3.88 -5.85
N ASP A 11 4.59 -4.21 -6.95
CA ASP A 11 4.24 -3.69 -8.28
C ASP A 11 2.86 -4.14 -8.76
N LEU A 12 2.43 -5.35 -8.37
CA LEU A 12 1.20 -5.97 -8.86
C LEU A 12 0.05 -5.98 -7.84
N PHE A 13 0.29 -5.50 -6.61
CA PHE A 13 -0.74 -5.40 -5.58
C PHE A 13 -2.04 -4.71 -6.03
N PRO A 14 -2.03 -3.67 -6.90
CA PRO A 14 -3.27 -3.07 -7.37
C PRO A 14 -4.23 -4.03 -8.06
N ARG A 15 -3.76 -5.17 -8.58
CA ARG A 15 -4.63 -6.24 -9.14
C ARG A 15 -5.64 -6.79 -8.13
N GLU A 16 -5.33 -6.69 -6.83
CA GLU A 16 -6.17 -7.19 -5.76
C GLU A 16 -7.35 -6.26 -5.44
N ILE A 17 -7.19 -4.97 -5.73
CA ILE A 17 -8.15 -3.94 -5.30
C ILE A 17 -8.85 -3.22 -6.46
N THR A 18 -8.38 -3.39 -7.71
CA THR A 18 -8.90 -2.67 -8.86
C THR A 18 -8.96 -3.56 -10.13
N ASN A 19 -9.54 -3.05 -11.22
CA ASN A 19 -9.49 -3.71 -12.52
C ASN A 19 -8.11 -3.50 -13.16
N TRP A 20 -7.71 -4.40 -14.04
CA TRP A 20 -6.43 -4.27 -14.71
C TRP A 20 -6.45 -4.89 -16.13
N ILE A 21 -5.55 -4.38 -16.98
CA ILE A 21 -5.28 -4.91 -18.32
C ILE A 21 -3.76 -5.04 -18.45
N GLU A 22 -3.31 -6.20 -18.91
CA GLU A 22 -1.90 -6.38 -19.28
C GLU A 22 -1.63 -5.80 -20.67
N ARG A 23 -0.51 -5.12 -20.78
CA ARG A 23 0.07 -4.58 -22.01
C ARG A 23 1.47 -5.19 -22.22
N PRO A 24 2.01 -5.20 -23.44
CA PRO A 24 3.37 -5.68 -23.68
C PRO A 24 4.42 -5.03 -22.78
N TYR A 25 4.21 -3.75 -22.41
CA TYR A 25 5.14 -2.96 -21.60
C TYR A 25 4.85 -2.98 -20.09
N GLY A 26 3.72 -3.53 -19.63
CA GLY A 26 3.34 -3.53 -18.21
C GLY A 26 1.86 -3.72 -17.95
N PHE A 27 1.31 -2.99 -16.98
CA PHE A 27 -0.09 -3.09 -16.58
C PHE A 27 -0.76 -1.72 -16.51
N LEU A 28 -2.06 -1.69 -16.83
CA LEU A 28 -2.95 -0.54 -16.65
C LEU A 28 -3.99 -0.91 -15.60
N PHE A 29 -3.92 -0.28 -14.43
CA PHE A 29 -4.87 -0.44 -13.34
C PHE A 29 -5.93 0.65 -13.42
N TYR A 30 -7.20 0.31 -13.25
CA TYR A 30 -8.28 1.30 -13.34
C TYR A 30 -9.48 0.94 -12.49
N ASN A 31 -10.14 1.98 -11.97
CA ASN A 31 -11.35 1.86 -11.17
C ASN A 31 -12.39 2.90 -11.65
N ASP A 32 -13.37 2.43 -12.41
CA ASP A 32 -14.42 3.29 -12.98
C ASP A 32 -15.32 3.91 -11.90
N GLU A 33 -15.36 3.34 -10.69
CA GLU A 33 -16.14 3.84 -9.55
C GLU A 33 -15.40 4.87 -8.71
N ASN A 34 -14.04 4.89 -8.76
CA ASN A 34 -13.20 5.81 -8.01
C ASN A 34 -12.12 6.39 -8.92
N LYS A 35 -12.53 7.25 -9.85
CA LYS A 35 -11.67 7.78 -10.91
C LYS A 35 -10.59 8.75 -10.43
N ASP A 36 -10.78 9.34 -9.26
CA ASP A 36 -9.87 10.35 -8.69
C ASP A 36 -8.74 9.73 -7.84
N SER A 37 -8.80 8.42 -7.57
CA SER A 37 -7.76 7.71 -6.81
C SER A 37 -6.59 7.32 -7.71
N TYR A 38 -5.43 7.92 -7.53
CA TYR A 38 -4.20 7.54 -8.24
C TYR A 38 -3.75 6.12 -7.92
N ASP A 39 -3.93 5.65 -6.67
CA ASP A 39 -3.52 4.31 -6.26
C ASP A 39 -4.36 3.21 -6.93
N SER A 40 -5.61 3.53 -7.29
CA SER A 40 -6.47 2.64 -8.05
C SER A 40 -6.36 2.82 -9.58
N ASN A 41 -5.73 3.91 -10.03
CA ASN A 41 -5.74 4.31 -11.45
C ASN A 41 -4.33 4.76 -11.88
N HIS A 42 -3.49 3.80 -12.20
CA HIS A 42 -2.17 4.10 -12.73
C HIS A 42 -1.67 3.00 -13.67
N ALA A 43 -0.78 3.36 -14.56
CA ALA A 43 0.01 2.40 -15.30
C ALA A 43 1.26 2.03 -14.49
N ILE A 44 1.73 0.79 -14.62
CA ILE A 44 3.09 0.43 -14.28
C ILE A 44 3.79 -0.03 -15.55
N ILE A 45 4.99 0.49 -15.80
CA ILE A 45 5.80 0.15 -16.97
C ILE A 45 7.08 -0.53 -16.50
N PHE A 46 7.47 -1.63 -17.17
CA PHE A 46 8.72 -2.33 -16.92
C PHE A 46 9.75 -1.92 -17.96
N ARG A 47 10.85 -1.36 -17.49
CA ARG A 47 11.92 -0.82 -18.34
C ARG A 47 12.38 -1.79 -19.43
N ASP A 48 12.55 -3.06 -19.09
CA ASP A 48 13.01 -4.11 -20.00
C ASP A 48 11.99 -4.51 -21.07
N ARG A 49 10.72 -4.10 -20.91
CA ARG A 49 9.62 -4.37 -21.85
C ARG A 49 9.28 -3.16 -22.73
N VAL A 50 9.84 -2.00 -22.47
CA VAL A 50 9.59 -0.78 -23.25
C VAL A 50 10.52 -0.77 -24.47
N THR A 51 9.96 -0.88 -25.67
CA THR A 51 10.69 -0.82 -26.95
C THR A 51 10.58 0.53 -27.65
N ASP A 52 9.45 1.22 -27.47
CA ASP A 52 9.16 2.57 -27.96
C ASP A 52 8.40 3.34 -26.86
N LEU A 53 9.14 4.19 -26.14
CA LEU A 53 8.59 4.91 -25.00
C LEU A 53 7.50 5.91 -25.43
N ALA A 54 7.67 6.60 -26.55
CA ALA A 54 6.69 7.56 -27.04
C ALA A 54 5.34 6.89 -27.30
N GLN A 55 5.34 5.76 -28.00
CA GLN A 55 4.14 4.98 -28.28
C GLN A 55 3.48 4.44 -26.98
N VAL A 56 4.28 4.03 -25.98
CA VAL A 56 3.79 3.57 -24.68
C VAL A 56 3.07 4.71 -23.95
N LEU A 57 3.65 5.90 -23.91
CA LEU A 57 3.05 7.06 -23.24
C LEU A 57 1.75 7.50 -23.93
N GLU A 58 1.71 7.45 -25.27
CA GLU A 58 0.49 7.74 -26.05
C GLU A 58 -0.62 6.73 -25.73
N ASP A 59 -0.34 5.42 -25.70
CA ASP A 59 -1.32 4.37 -25.34
C ASP A 59 -1.88 4.57 -23.92
N ILE A 60 -1.00 4.90 -22.95
CA ILE A 60 -1.40 5.20 -21.56
C ILE A 60 -2.33 6.41 -21.50
N VAL A 61 -1.96 7.52 -22.15
CA VAL A 61 -2.77 8.74 -22.17
C VAL A 61 -4.12 8.47 -22.81
N GLN A 62 -4.13 7.81 -23.97
CA GLN A 62 -5.37 7.47 -24.68
C GLN A 62 -6.28 6.62 -23.80
N PHE A 63 -5.77 5.53 -23.22
CA PHE A 63 -6.56 4.59 -22.40
C PHE A 63 -7.26 5.28 -21.23
N TYR A 64 -6.53 6.09 -20.45
CA TYR A 64 -7.10 6.74 -19.26
C TYR A 64 -8.03 7.90 -19.65
N CYS A 65 -7.69 8.70 -20.66
CA CYS A 65 -8.54 9.78 -21.15
C CYS A 65 -9.89 9.26 -21.67
N GLU A 66 -9.90 8.14 -22.41
CA GLU A 66 -11.14 7.50 -22.87
C GLU A 66 -12.07 7.07 -21.72
N LYS A 67 -11.51 6.77 -20.56
CA LYS A 67 -12.26 6.44 -19.33
C LYS A 67 -12.63 7.67 -18.49
N GLY A 68 -12.13 8.85 -18.84
CA GLY A 68 -12.25 10.06 -18.03
C GLY A 68 -11.50 9.96 -16.71
N ILE A 69 -10.35 9.29 -16.72
CA ILE A 69 -9.40 9.14 -15.60
C ILE A 69 -8.14 9.95 -15.94
N CYS A 70 -7.56 10.63 -14.96
CA CYS A 70 -6.28 11.32 -15.15
C CYS A 70 -5.15 10.30 -15.33
N PRO A 71 -4.41 10.32 -16.48
CA PRO A 71 -3.30 9.39 -16.68
C PRO A 71 -2.22 9.55 -15.61
N SER A 72 -1.86 8.44 -14.99
CA SER A 72 -0.78 8.36 -14.00
C SER A 72 0.08 7.14 -14.26
N ILE A 73 1.37 7.24 -13.99
CA ILE A 73 2.34 6.16 -14.16
C ILE A 73 3.13 6.03 -12.87
N TYR A 74 3.29 4.79 -12.38
CA TYR A 74 4.19 4.48 -11.27
C TYR A 74 5.41 3.75 -11.80
N GLN A 75 6.57 4.12 -11.29
CA GLN A 75 7.81 3.43 -11.58
C GLN A 75 7.81 2.06 -10.90
N SER A 76 8.17 1.02 -11.65
CA SER A 76 8.41 -0.29 -11.03
C SER A 76 9.49 -0.19 -9.97
N ILE A 77 9.28 -0.86 -8.85
CA ILE A 77 10.24 -0.90 -7.74
C ILE A 77 11.57 -1.57 -8.12
N THR A 78 11.57 -2.36 -9.20
CA THR A 78 12.80 -2.98 -9.71
C THR A 78 13.61 -2.06 -10.61
N ASP A 79 13.06 -0.94 -11.06
CA ASP A 79 13.61 -0.06 -12.06
C ASP A 79 14.14 1.26 -11.47
N ASP A 80 14.99 1.18 -10.44
CA ASP A 80 15.59 2.35 -9.79
C ASP A 80 16.21 3.32 -10.82
N GLY A 81 15.87 4.59 -10.69
CA GLY A 81 16.39 5.67 -11.54
C GLY A 81 15.79 5.71 -12.95
N TYR A 82 14.77 4.92 -13.24
CA TYR A 82 14.19 4.90 -14.59
C TYR A 82 13.49 6.20 -14.93
N PHE A 83 12.73 6.79 -14.01
CA PHE A 83 12.02 8.05 -14.27
C PHE A 83 12.98 9.23 -14.49
N GLU A 84 14.12 9.27 -13.82
CA GLU A 84 15.16 10.28 -14.10
C GLU A 84 15.75 10.11 -15.50
N GLN A 85 15.90 8.86 -15.97
CA GLN A 85 16.42 8.59 -17.31
C GLN A 85 15.46 9.00 -18.43
N ILE A 86 14.15 8.86 -18.20
CA ILE A 86 13.10 9.16 -19.18
C ILE A 86 12.38 10.48 -18.92
N GLY A 87 12.86 11.30 -17.97
CA GLY A 87 12.17 12.51 -17.49
C GLY A 87 11.87 13.52 -18.59
N ASP A 88 12.79 13.71 -19.53
CA ASP A 88 12.58 14.59 -20.68
C ASP A 88 11.44 14.10 -21.59
N GLU A 89 11.32 12.77 -21.74
CA GLU A 89 10.26 12.16 -22.53
C GLU A 89 8.91 12.25 -21.82
N LEU A 90 8.87 11.96 -20.51
CA LEU A 90 7.67 12.15 -19.69
C LEU A 90 7.17 13.59 -19.79
N THR A 91 8.06 14.57 -19.61
CA THR A 91 7.73 15.98 -19.69
C THR A 91 7.22 16.40 -21.08
N ARG A 92 7.82 15.89 -22.16
CA ARG A 92 7.44 16.16 -23.54
C ARG A 92 6.06 15.60 -23.88
N HIS A 93 5.68 14.47 -23.26
CA HIS A 93 4.35 13.86 -23.39
C HIS A 93 3.33 14.37 -22.36
N GLY A 94 3.63 15.47 -21.66
CA GLY A 94 2.67 16.15 -20.80
C GLY A 94 2.60 15.65 -19.37
N PHE A 95 3.56 14.84 -18.91
CA PHE A 95 3.62 14.40 -17.53
C PHE A 95 4.51 15.30 -16.68
N ASP A 96 4.06 15.60 -15.47
CA ASP A 96 4.93 16.03 -14.37
C ASP A 96 5.31 14.79 -13.56
N PHE A 97 6.58 14.67 -13.18
CA PHE A 97 7.03 13.52 -12.42
C PHE A 97 7.89 13.92 -11.21
N TRP A 98 7.89 13.07 -10.22
CA TRP A 98 8.77 13.16 -9.05
C TRP A 98 9.16 11.78 -8.57
N THR A 99 10.21 11.72 -7.78
CA THR A 99 10.70 10.49 -7.17
C THR A 99 10.89 10.71 -5.68
N GLU A 100 10.70 9.66 -4.91
CA GLU A 100 10.92 9.63 -3.47
C GLU A 100 11.64 8.34 -3.06
N THR A 101 12.29 8.40 -1.91
CA THR A 101 12.99 7.23 -1.38
C THR A 101 12.08 6.46 -0.42
N GLN A 102 11.89 5.18 -0.68
CA GLN A 102 11.13 4.27 0.17
C GLN A 102 12.03 3.20 0.78
N ASN A 103 11.90 3.00 2.11
CA ASN A 103 12.63 1.98 2.85
C ASN A 103 11.76 0.74 3.03
N TYR A 104 12.07 -0.33 2.32
CA TYR A 104 11.38 -1.60 2.49
C TYR A 104 11.88 -2.32 3.72
N MET A 105 10.95 -2.65 4.61
CA MET A 105 11.23 -3.34 5.85
C MET A 105 10.57 -4.72 5.83
N VAL A 106 11.30 -5.73 6.29
CA VAL A 106 10.81 -7.11 6.40
C VAL A 106 10.92 -7.55 7.86
N LEU A 107 9.95 -8.35 8.31
CA LEU A 107 9.96 -8.96 9.63
C LEU A 107 11.03 -10.04 9.70
N LEU A 108 12.13 -9.77 10.39
CA LEU A 108 13.30 -10.64 10.50
C LEU A 108 13.77 -10.85 11.94
N GLY A 109 13.32 -10.02 12.86
CA GLY A 109 13.75 -10.02 14.26
C GLY A 109 12.62 -10.34 15.22
N GLU A 110 12.97 -10.38 16.49
CA GLU A 110 12.01 -10.58 17.57
C GLU A 110 11.16 -9.34 17.81
N ASN A 111 9.89 -9.56 18.12
CA ASN A 111 8.98 -8.53 18.57
C ASN A 111 9.29 -8.12 20.01
N LYS A 112 9.70 -6.85 20.19
CA LYS A 112 10.05 -6.26 21.50
C LYS A 112 8.98 -5.28 22.00
N ILE A 113 7.89 -5.09 21.28
CA ILE A 113 6.83 -4.20 21.69
C ILE A 113 6.20 -4.72 22.98
N GLN A 114 6.11 -3.84 23.98
CA GLN A 114 5.26 -4.05 25.15
C GLN A 114 3.92 -3.33 24.88
N PRO A 115 2.87 -4.07 24.54
CA PRO A 115 1.58 -3.47 24.22
C PRO A 115 0.92 -2.85 25.45
N ASN A 116 0.15 -1.80 25.25
CA ASN A 116 -0.69 -1.23 26.31
C ASN A 116 -1.76 -2.25 26.72
N PRO A 117 -1.81 -2.72 27.98
CA PRO A 117 -2.73 -3.77 28.41
C PRO A 117 -4.20 -3.35 28.40
N SER A 118 -4.51 -2.06 28.32
CA SER A 118 -5.88 -1.57 28.18
C SER A 118 -6.41 -1.67 26.74
N ILE A 119 -5.53 -1.88 25.76
CA ILE A 119 -5.91 -2.02 24.36
C ILE A 119 -6.04 -3.51 24.00
N THR A 120 -7.22 -3.91 23.60
CA THR A 120 -7.47 -5.28 23.11
C THR A 120 -7.48 -5.28 21.58
N VAL A 121 -6.75 -6.21 20.96
CA VAL A 121 -6.75 -6.37 19.49
C VAL A 121 -7.43 -7.67 19.12
N LYS A 122 -8.27 -7.63 18.08
CA LYS A 122 -8.97 -8.82 17.54
C LYS A 122 -8.81 -8.87 16.02
N LYS A 123 -8.62 -10.08 15.51
CA LYS A 123 -8.84 -10.35 14.09
C LYS A 123 -10.35 -10.34 13.82
N VAL A 124 -10.77 -9.61 12.81
CA VAL A 124 -12.18 -9.51 12.41
C VAL A 124 -12.37 -10.06 11.00
N THR A 125 -13.54 -10.64 10.74
CA THR A 125 -13.92 -11.23 9.45
C THR A 125 -15.25 -10.67 8.93
N ARG A 126 -15.81 -9.69 9.63
CA ARG A 126 -17.05 -9.02 9.27
C ARG A 126 -16.95 -7.55 9.61
N TRP A 127 -17.54 -6.73 8.75
CA TRP A 127 -17.65 -5.31 9.00
C TRP A 127 -18.61 -5.03 10.18
N ASP A 128 -18.24 -4.04 10.98
CA ASP A 128 -19.09 -3.42 11.99
C ASP A 128 -19.15 -1.93 11.65
N ASP A 129 -20.37 -1.37 11.58
CA ASP A 129 -20.55 0.04 11.21
C ASP A 129 -19.88 1.00 12.21
N ALA A 130 -19.64 0.55 13.44
CA ALA A 130 -18.85 1.30 14.41
C ALA A 130 -17.42 1.59 13.92
N PHE A 131 -16.85 0.78 13.01
CA PHE A 131 -15.52 1.03 12.45
C PHE A 131 -15.51 2.31 11.63
N ALA A 132 -16.55 2.55 10.80
CA ALA A 132 -16.65 3.74 9.99
C ALA A 132 -16.53 5.01 10.86
N THR A 133 -17.37 5.12 11.90
CA THR A 133 -17.43 6.31 12.75
C THR A 133 -16.24 6.44 13.69
N HIS A 134 -15.86 5.35 14.38
CA HIS A 134 -14.88 5.44 15.46
C HIS A 134 -13.43 5.29 15.01
N ILE A 135 -13.18 4.80 13.79
CA ILE A 135 -11.82 4.67 13.26
C ILE A 135 -11.63 5.64 12.11
N PHE A 136 -12.35 5.45 10.99
CA PHE A 136 -12.09 6.16 9.75
C PHE A 136 -12.47 7.64 9.80
N GLU A 137 -13.72 7.96 10.17
CA GLU A 137 -14.17 9.35 10.32
C GLU A 137 -13.38 10.06 11.44
N ALA A 138 -13.17 9.37 12.57
CA ALA A 138 -12.39 9.89 13.69
C ALA A 138 -10.90 10.09 13.38
N ALA A 139 -10.37 9.42 12.37
CA ALA A 139 -9.01 9.62 11.86
C ALA A 139 -8.92 10.70 10.78
N GLY A 140 -10.06 11.13 10.20
CA GLY A 140 -10.13 12.06 9.08
C GLY A 140 -9.99 11.38 7.70
N GLU A 141 -10.22 10.07 7.62
CA GLU A 141 -10.02 9.22 6.43
C GLU A 141 -11.32 8.52 5.98
N PRO A 142 -12.46 9.24 5.85
CA PRO A 142 -13.75 8.59 5.51
C PRO A 142 -13.76 7.95 4.12
N TRP A 143 -12.90 8.39 3.22
CA TRP A 143 -12.76 7.86 1.86
C TRP A 143 -12.18 6.44 1.82
N GLU A 144 -11.48 6.02 2.88
CA GLU A 144 -10.94 4.66 3.02
C GLU A 144 -11.98 3.60 3.44
N ILE A 145 -13.17 4.00 3.86
CA ILE A 145 -14.19 3.07 4.38
C ILE A 145 -14.55 2.00 3.34
N ASP A 146 -14.80 2.39 2.10
CA ASP A 146 -15.19 1.45 1.04
C ASP A 146 -14.02 0.56 0.61
N VAL A 147 -12.78 1.08 0.65
CA VAL A 147 -11.56 0.30 0.39
C VAL A 147 -11.40 -0.77 1.48
N ALA A 148 -11.54 -0.38 2.75
CA ALA A 148 -11.42 -1.30 3.88
C ALA A 148 -12.51 -2.38 3.88
N LYS A 149 -13.76 -2.04 3.51
CA LYS A 149 -14.83 -3.02 3.34
C LYS A 149 -14.51 -4.03 2.25
N LYS A 150 -14.08 -3.55 1.07
CA LYS A 150 -13.67 -4.41 -0.05
C LYS A 150 -12.49 -5.30 0.33
N ALA A 151 -11.51 -4.78 1.07
CA ALA A 151 -10.38 -5.55 1.56
C ALA A 151 -10.82 -6.64 2.54
N LEU A 152 -11.72 -6.33 3.48
CA LEU A 152 -12.23 -7.30 4.46
C LEU A 152 -12.99 -8.48 3.82
N ASP A 153 -13.64 -8.26 2.69
CA ASP A 153 -14.36 -9.30 1.95
C ASP A 153 -13.42 -10.25 1.18
N LYS A 154 -12.14 -9.93 1.06
CA LYS A 154 -11.14 -10.78 0.39
C LYS A 154 -10.66 -11.90 1.31
N ALA A 155 -10.61 -13.12 0.79
CA ALA A 155 -10.18 -14.30 1.55
C ALA A 155 -8.70 -14.25 1.99
N ASN A 156 -7.88 -13.51 1.26
CA ASN A 156 -6.45 -13.33 1.50
C ASN A 156 -6.11 -12.06 2.30
N THR A 157 -7.10 -11.37 2.87
CA THR A 157 -6.89 -10.24 3.78
C THR A 157 -6.94 -10.68 5.23
N LEU A 158 -5.97 -10.20 6.01
CA LEU A 158 -5.98 -10.24 7.46
C LEU A 158 -6.37 -8.86 7.98
N PHE A 159 -7.46 -8.77 8.73
CA PHE A 159 -7.96 -7.51 9.25
C PHE A 159 -8.00 -7.54 10.78
N PHE A 160 -7.34 -6.58 11.41
CA PHE A 160 -7.23 -6.48 12.87
C PHE A 160 -7.77 -5.13 13.35
N VAL A 161 -8.56 -5.17 14.44
CA VAL A 161 -9.13 -3.97 15.05
C VAL A 161 -8.71 -3.89 16.51
N ALA A 162 -8.26 -2.72 16.92
CA ALA A 162 -7.94 -2.39 18.30
C ALA A 162 -9.13 -1.74 18.98
N TYR A 163 -9.36 -2.13 20.22
CA TYR A 163 -10.46 -1.65 21.08
C TYR A 163 -9.91 -1.08 22.37
N ASP A 164 -10.43 0.08 22.76
CA ASP A 164 -10.31 0.66 24.11
C ASP A 164 -11.70 0.60 24.78
N ASN A 165 -11.84 -0.12 25.88
CA ASN A 165 -13.13 -0.32 26.57
C ASN A 165 -14.28 -0.73 25.63
N SER A 166 -14.02 -1.64 24.70
CA SER A 166 -14.95 -2.14 23.68
C SER A 166 -15.29 -1.15 22.55
N VAL A 167 -14.73 0.05 22.54
CA VAL A 167 -14.86 1.00 21.43
C VAL A 167 -13.72 0.74 20.43
N PRO A 168 -13.99 0.56 19.13
CA PRO A 168 -12.92 0.41 18.13
C PRO A 168 -12.20 1.75 17.98
N VAL A 169 -10.85 1.72 18.05
CA VAL A 169 -10.01 2.94 18.07
C VAL A 169 -8.88 2.93 17.05
N GLY A 170 -8.73 1.84 16.32
CA GLY A 170 -7.74 1.71 15.26
C GLY A 170 -7.81 0.36 14.57
N MET A 171 -7.19 0.27 13.41
CA MET A 171 -7.17 -0.95 12.60
C MET A 171 -5.84 -1.09 11.84
N THR A 172 -5.55 -2.31 11.43
CA THR A 172 -4.56 -2.60 10.40
C THR A 172 -5.08 -3.74 9.53
N HIS A 173 -4.81 -3.67 8.25
CA HIS A 173 -5.03 -4.81 7.38
C HIS A 173 -3.77 -5.16 6.58
N CYS A 174 -3.70 -6.42 6.20
CA CYS A 174 -2.57 -7.00 5.52
C CYS A 174 -3.10 -7.91 4.42
N HIS A 175 -2.39 -7.94 3.31
CA HIS A 175 -2.69 -8.80 2.18
C HIS A 175 -1.69 -9.96 2.12
N VAL A 176 -2.19 -11.19 1.98
CA VAL A 176 -1.35 -12.40 1.92
C VAL A 176 -1.52 -13.05 0.57
N ALA A 177 -0.51 -13.00 -0.27
CA ALA A 177 -0.50 -13.61 -1.58
C ALA A 177 0.88 -14.20 -1.91
N ASP A 178 0.92 -15.30 -2.63
CA ASP A 178 2.14 -15.92 -3.19
C ASP A 178 3.30 -16.13 -2.20
N GLY A 179 2.97 -16.33 -0.91
CA GLY A 179 3.94 -16.52 0.17
C GLY A 179 4.57 -15.23 0.67
N VAL A 180 3.91 -14.10 0.44
CA VAL A 180 4.29 -12.77 0.92
C VAL A 180 3.11 -12.20 1.73
N CYS A 181 3.40 -11.40 2.75
CA CYS A 181 2.39 -10.67 3.52
C CYS A 181 2.71 -9.18 3.50
N ARG A 182 1.93 -8.41 2.76
CA ARG A 182 2.02 -6.96 2.69
C ARG A 182 1.20 -6.34 3.81
N VAL A 183 1.81 -5.55 4.69
CA VAL A 183 1.08 -4.67 5.60
C VAL A 183 0.66 -3.45 4.80
N ASP A 184 -0.63 -3.34 4.52
CA ASP A 184 -1.13 -2.32 3.61
C ASP A 184 -1.49 -1.02 4.33
N TYR A 185 -2.25 -1.13 5.43
CA TYR A 185 -2.75 0.05 6.11
C TYR A 185 -2.72 -0.08 7.63
N LEU A 186 -2.34 1.00 8.31
CA LEU A 186 -2.39 1.14 9.77
C LEU A 186 -3.03 2.48 10.11
N LEU A 187 -4.23 2.46 10.68
CA LEU A 187 -4.98 3.66 11.02
C LEU A 187 -5.35 3.69 12.50
N VAL A 188 -5.20 4.85 13.13
CA VAL A 188 -5.59 5.09 14.51
C VAL A 188 -6.41 6.39 14.58
N ALA A 189 -7.57 6.33 15.22
CA ALA A 189 -8.42 7.49 15.49
C ALA A 189 -7.61 8.62 16.13
N THR A 190 -7.78 9.85 15.67
CA THR A 190 -6.93 10.99 16.02
C THR A 190 -6.80 11.18 17.53
N ASP A 191 -7.90 11.13 18.27
CA ASP A 191 -7.93 11.29 19.72
C ASP A 191 -7.34 10.10 20.50
N CYS A 192 -7.06 8.98 19.78
CA CYS A 192 -6.48 7.77 20.35
C CYS A 192 -5.00 7.60 19.99
N ARG A 193 -4.42 8.52 19.23
CA ARG A 193 -2.98 8.55 18.92
C ARG A 193 -2.15 8.76 20.19
N ASN A 194 -0.92 8.28 20.17
CA ASN A 194 0.04 8.33 21.30
C ASN A 194 -0.40 7.57 22.58
N LYS A 195 -1.48 6.76 22.50
CA LYS A 195 -1.95 5.89 23.59
C LYS A 195 -1.53 4.43 23.43
N GLY A 196 -0.64 4.14 22.49
CA GLY A 196 -0.10 2.79 22.23
C GLY A 196 -0.97 1.92 21.33
N VAL A 197 -2.03 2.45 20.70
CA VAL A 197 -2.96 1.69 19.84
C VAL A 197 -2.23 1.07 18.65
N GLY A 198 -1.46 1.87 17.88
CA GLY A 198 -0.69 1.37 16.74
C GLY A 198 0.33 0.30 17.14
N ARG A 199 1.00 0.47 18.30
CA ARG A 199 1.92 -0.53 18.86
C ARG A 199 1.22 -1.85 19.19
N ALA A 200 0.03 -1.78 19.77
CA ALA A 200 -0.78 -2.97 20.09
C ALA A 200 -1.22 -3.71 18.82
N LEU A 201 -1.64 -2.98 17.78
CA LEU A 201 -2.00 -3.55 16.47
C LEU A 201 -0.82 -4.28 15.83
N ILE A 202 0.34 -3.64 15.74
CA ILE A 202 1.53 -4.25 15.12
C ILE A 202 2.07 -5.40 15.97
N HIS A 203 2.07 -5.29 17.29
CA HIS A 203 2.42 -6.41 18.18
C HIS A 203 1.54 -7.63 17.88
N TYR A 204 0.23 -7.47 17.90
CA TYR A 204 -0.72 -8.56 17.66
C TYR A 204 -0.56 -9.16 16.25
N PHE A 205 -0.39 -8.31 15.23
CA PHE A 205 -0.13 -8.75 13.85
C PHE A 205 1.12 -9.63 13.77
N VAL A 206 2.23 -9.21 14.37
CA VAL A 206 3.49 -9.98 14.34
C VAL A 206 3.32 -11.31 15.06
N GLU A 207 2.72 -11.33 16.26
CA GLU A 207 2.44 -12.57 16.99
C GLU A 207 1.54 -13.50 16.18
N TYR A 208 0.52 -12.95 15.49
CA TYR A 208 -0.35 -13.72 14.62
C TYR A 208 0.44 -14.34 13.45
N CYS A 209 1.31 -13.59 12.80
CA CYS A 209 2.15 -14.10 11.71
C CYS A 209 3.06 -15.23 12.17
N VAL A 210 3.73 -15.08 13.31
CA VAL A 210 4.60 -16.10 13.88
C VAL A 210 3.82 -17.37 14.20
N GLN A 211 2.66 -17.25 14.88
CA GLN A 211 1.82 -18.38 15.27
C GLN A 211 1.24 -19.15 14.07
N ASN A 212 1.00 -18.46 12.94
CA ASN A 212 0.42 -19.05 11.73
C ASN A 212 1.46 -19.33 10.63
N ASN A 213 2.76 -19.22 10.93
CA ASN A 213 3.85 -19.43 9.98
C ASN A 213 3.72 -18.58 8.69
N ILE A 214 3.27 -17.33 8.83
CA ILE A 214 3.20 -16.37 7.72
C ILE A 214 4.58 -15.75 7.56
N GLU A 215 5.18 -16.01 6.42
CA GLU A 215 6.54 -15.55 6.10
C GLU A 215 6.53 -14.29 5.22
N ASN A 216 7.72 -13.72 4.99
CA ASN A 216 7.93 -12.57 4.12
C ASN A 216 6.98 -11.40 4.39
N CYS A 217 6.68 -11.14 5.67
CA CYS A 217 5.90 -9.97 6.07
C CYS A 217 6.72 -8.71 5.81
N TYR A 218 6.19 -7.79 5.00
CA TYR A 218 6.89 -6.57 4.62
C TYR A 218 5.97 -5.34 4.65
N LEU A 219 6.60 -4.20 4.67
CA LEU A 219 5.99 -2.87 4.59
C LEU A 219 7.03 -1.83 4.17
N TRP A 220 6.56 -0.65 3.85
CA TRP A 220 7.36 0.58 3.82
C TRP A 220 6.68 1.62 4.72
N PRO A 221 7.40 2.22 5.69
CA PRO A 221 6.83 3.12 6.67
C PRO A 221 6.65 4.53 6.11
N ASP A 222 5.54 5.17 6.45
CA ASP A 222 5.35 6.60 6.24
C ASP A 222 5.98 7.38 7.41
N GLY A 223 7.24 7.73 7.25
CA GLY A 223 8.01 8.56 8.16
C GLY A 223 8.70 7.82 9.32
N GLU A 224 9.63 8.54 9.96
CA GLU A 224 10.54 7.98 10.98
C GLU A 224 9.84 7.52 12.27
N THR A 225 8.76 8.19 12.67
CA THR A 225 8.04 7.85 13.90
C THR A 225 7.40 6.48 13.81
N VAL A 226 6.78 6.20 12.67
CA VAL A 226 6.14 4.91 12.40
C VAL A 226 7.19 3.83 12.17
N ALA A 227 8.30 4.16 11.48
CA ALA A 227 9.43 3.26 11.28
C ALA A 227 10.00 2.70 12.59
N LYS A 228 10.07 3.52 13.66
CA LYS A 228 10.53 3.08 14.99
C LYS A 228 9.62 2.00 15.58
N ILE A 229 8.31 2.12 15.41
CA ILE A 229 7.36 1.10 15.89
C ILE A 229 7.62 -0.23 15.16
N TYR A 230 7.78 -0.19 13.87
CA TYR A 230 8.09 -1.39 13.08
C TYR A 230 9.45 -2.00 13.44
N GLN A 231 10.48 -1.17 13.70
CA GLN A 231 11.77 -1.66 14.15
C GLN A 231 11.70 -2.39 15.50
N GLU A 232 10.91 -1.88 16.45
CA GLU A 232 10.66 -2.53 17.74
C GLU A 232 9.86 -3.84 17.57
N ALA A 233 8.96 -3.89 16.60
CA ALA A 233 8.20 -5.09 16.24
C ALA A 233 9.05 -6.19 15.56
N GLY A 234 10.30 -5.90 15.24
CA GLY A 234 11.21 -6.86 14.61
C GLY A 234 11.40 -6.65 13.11
N PHE A 235 10.80 -5.64 12.50
CA PHE A 235 11.07 -5.31 11.11
C PHE A 235 12.46 -4.68 10.95
N ARG A 236 13.12 -4.97 9.84
CA ARG A 236 14.45 -4.44 9.48
C ARG A 236 14.42 -3.92 8.05
N VAL A 237 15.07 -2.79 7.82
CA VAL A 237 15.28 -2.27 6.47
C VAL A 237 16.14 -3.26 5.70
N VAL A 238 15.65 -3.73 4.59
CA VAL A 238 16.33 -4.72 3.71
C VAL A 238 16.70 -4.13 2.36
N ALA A 239 16.00 -3.08 1.96
CA ALA A 239 16.28 -2.35 0.73
C ALA A 239 15.79 -0.90 0.87
N THR A 240 16.49 -0.01 0.19
CA THR A 240 16.06 1.36 -0.07
C THR A 240 15.86 1.48 -1.56
N LYS A 241 14.67 1.87 -1.99
CA LYS A 241 14.27 1.94 -3.38
C LYS A 241 13.78 3.33 -3.71
N GLN A 242 13.87 3.68 -4.98
CA GLN A 242 13.30 4.91 -5.50
C GLN A 242 11.92 4.62 -6.06
N ALA A 243 10.89 5.14 -5.44
CA ALA A 243 9.55 5.17 -6.00
C ALA A 243 9.40 6.41 -6.89
N GLY A 244 8.80 6.24 -8.06
CA GLY A 244 8.54 7.32 -9.00
C GLY A 244 7.06 7.38 -9.37
N ARG A 245 6.53 8.60 -9.43
CA ARG A 245 5.18 8.88 -9.91
C ARG A 245 5.23 9.92 -11.01
N ALA A 246 4.49 9.70 -12.09
CA ALA A 246 4.26 10.67 -13.14
C ALA A 246 2.75 10.89 -13.32
N VAL A 247 2.31 12.15 -13.39
CA VAL A 247 0.90 12.51 -13.51
C VAL A 247 0.74 13.45 -14.71
N TYR A 248 -0.26 13.15 -15.54
CA TYR A 248 -0.55 13.94 -16.73
C TYR A 248 -1.11 15.32 -16.36
N ARG A 249 -0.61 16.38 -17.00
CA ARG A 249 -1.11 17.74 -16.81
C ARG A 249 -2.50 17.87 -17.42
N THR A 250 -3.50 18.06 -16.60
CA THR A 250 -4.82 18.49 -17.05
C THR A 250 -4.78 20.02 -17.25
N HIS A 251 -4.94 20.48 -18.47
CA HIS A 251 -5.05 21.89 -18.81
C HIS A 251 -6.38 22.51 -18.40
#